data_16583d0ba367f90965eade9e3e197386
#
_entry.id   16583d0ba367f90965eade9e3e197386
#
_cell.length_a   1.000
_cell.length_b   1.000
_cell.length_c   1.000
_cell.angle_alpha   90.00
_cell.angle_beta   90.00
_cell.angle_gamma   90.00
#
_symmetry.space_group_name_H-M   'P 1'
#
loop_
_entity.id
_entity.type
_entity.pdbx_description
1 polymer ?
#
loop_
_entity_poly.entity_id
_entity_poly.type
_entity_poly.pdbx_seq_one_letter_code
_entity_poly.pdbx_strand_id
1 'polypeptide(L)'
;MIFDAQTHLFSRWYYAALWKQKHGSEPSDQDLHCMLKPVGLAAPPGDPAEHAALLVQQMRHHGVDRAVLFTSLPGEQATVAAACKASAGRLIGYTMVNPRAADALPLAHRDLTELGLRGIELFPAMHRFDPSDESLVYPFYELASRSCVPVFVHVGLLRVKLREKLGMACPYDMRYSDPLRLHRAAADHPKVNFILPHLGCGNLREAAMLGAACPNVHIDTSSSNQWMKLMPEPLTLERAMAVCLEAFGPNRILFGTDSSVLPRGYRYDIKESLELAMEAVELGAEDRGKIMGGNLARLLGINDE
;
A
#
# COMPACT_ATOMS: atom_id res chain seq x y z
N MET A 1 -1.34 -4.76 -19.89
CA MET A 1 -0.53 -4.93 -18.65
C MET A 1 -1.43 -4.90 -17.43
N ILE A 2 -1.29 -5.85 -16.49
CA ILE A 2 -1.95 -5.85 -15.19
C ILE A 2 -0.90 -5.49 -14.14
N PHE A 3 -1.17 -4.41 -13.36
CA PHE A 3 -0.20 -3.84 -12.42
C PHE A 3 -0.86 -3.61 -11.06
N ASP A 4 -0.47 -4.38 -10.05
CA ASP A 4 -1.00 -4.35 -8.70
C ASP A 4 -0.39 -3.17 -7.91
N ALA A 5 -1.21 -2.27 -7.41
CA ALA A 5 -0.77 -1.06 -6.72
C ALA A 5 -0.31 -1.31 -5.27
N GLN A 6 -0.59 -2.49 -4.71
CA GLN A 6 -0.22 -2.76 -3.32
C GLN A 6 -0.01 -4.24 -3.04
N THR A 7 1.24 -4.60 -2.72
CA THR A 7 1.64 -5.90 -2.19
C THR A 7 2.65 -5.73 -1.06
N HIS A 8 2.79 -6.74 -0.21
CA HIS A 8 3.71 -6.76 0.93
C HIS A 8 4.64 -7.96 0.85
N LEU A 9 5.91 -7.75 1.20
CA LEU A 9 6.85 -8.86 1.33
C LEU A 9 6.66 -9.57 2.67
N PHE A 10 6.48 -8.82 3.76
CA PHE A 10 6.58 -9.33 5.12
C PHE A 10 7.84 -10.18 5.28
N SER A 11 8.98 -9.53 5.06
CA SER A 11 10.28 -10.18 5.02
C SER A 11 10.70 -10.80 6.36
N ARG A 12 11.75 -11.59 6.34
CA ARG A 12 12.35 -12.08 7.58
C ARG A 12 12.75 -10.94 8.52
N TRP A 13 13.26 -9.82 7.95
CA TRP A 13 13.54 -8.60 8.70
C TRP A 13 12.28 -8.05 9.43
N TYR A 14 11.14 -8.02 8.76
CA TYR A 14 9.88 -7.58 9.34
C TYR A 14 9.49 -8.41 10.58
N TYR A 15 9.58 -9.74 10.50
CA TYR A 15 9.28 -10.61 11.64
C TYR A 15 10.32 -10.50 12.76
N ALA A 16 11.59 -10.31 12.42
CA ALA A 16 12.64 -10.03 13.39
C ALA A 16 12.39 -8.71 14.14
N ALA A 17 11.94 -7.67 13.43
CA ALA A 17 11.57 -6.40 14.04
C ALA A 17 10.36 -6.54 14.99
N LEU A 18 9.35 -7.34 14.64
CA LEU A 18 8.23 -7.66 15.55
C LEU A 18 8.69 -8.42 16.79
N TRP A 19 9.58 -9.39 16.63
CA TRP A 19 10.17 -10.11 17.75
C TRP A 19 10.91 -9.14 18.69
N LYS A 20 11.78 -8.30 18.13
CA LYS A 20 12.52 -7.30 18.89
C LYS A 20 11.64 -6.34 19.66
N GLN A 21 10.53 -5.89 19.04
CA GLN A 21 9.54 -5.06 19.71
C GLN A 21 8.88 -5.77 20.91
N LYS A 22 8.69 -7.10 20.82
CA LYS A 22 8.03 -7.89 21.85
C LYS A 22 8.96 -8.33 22.95
N HIS A 23 10.21 -8.70 22.64
CA HIS A 23 11.14 -9.38 23.53
C HIS A 23 12.39 -8.57 23.90
N GLY A 24 12.65 -7.46 23.18
CA GLY A 24 13.79 -6.57 23.44
C GLY A 24 15.16 -7.09 22.93
N SER A 25 15.18 -8.22 22.22
CA SER A 25 16.41 -8.87 21.71
C SER A 25 16.26 -9.24 20.23
N GLU A 26 17.39 -9.45 19.55
CA GLU A 26 17.37 -10.02 18.19
C GLU A 26 16.99 -11.51 18.25
N PRO A 27 16.15 -12.01 17.31
CA PRO A 27 15.73 -13.41 17.31
C PRO A 27 16.77 -14.31 16.67
N SER A 28 16.87 -15.54 17.17
CA SER A 28 17.39 -16.67 16.42
C SER A 28 16.34 -17.23 15.43
N ASP A 29 16.75 -18.15 14.55
CA ASP A 29 15.83 -18.85 13.66
C ASP A 29 14.78 -19.65 14.42
N GLN A 30 15.18 -20.26 15.53
CA GLN A 30 14.29 -21.00 16.42
C GLN A 30 13.25 -20.07 17.07
N ASP A 31 13.65 -18.87 17.47
CA ASP A 31 12.75 -17.88 18.07
C ASP A 31 11.67 -17.44 17.08
N LEU A 32 12.05 -17.14 15.83
CA LEU A 32 11.08 -16.81 14.77
C LEU A 32 10.14 -17.99 14.49
N HIS A 33 10.65 -19.22 14.44
CA HIS A 33 9.82 -20.41 14.28
C HIS A 33 8.81 -20.54 15.43
N CYS A 34 9.26 -20.42 16.67
CA CYS A 34 8.40 -20.51 17.86
C CYS A 34 7.34 -19.39 17.89
N MET A 35 7.65 -18.18 17.43
CA MET A 35 6.69 -17.08 17.37
C MET A 35 5.63 -17.29 16.29
N LEU A 36 6.00 -17.80 15.12
CA LEU A 36 5.15 -17.84 13.94
C LEU A 36 4.29 -19.10 13.85
N LYS A 37 4.80 -20.25 14.29
CA LYS A 37 4.11 -21.53 14.22
C LYS A 37 2.72 -21.53 14.91
N PRO A 38 2.53 -20.99 16.13
CA PRO A 38 1.22 -20.96 16.79
C PRO A 38 0.15 -20.15 16.06
N VAL A 39 0.57 -19.19 15.21
CA VAL A 39 -0.34 -18.37 14.40
C VAL A 39 -0.50 -18.88 12.98
N GLY A 40 0.01 -20.09 12.70
CA GLY A 40 -0.11 -20.76 11.40
C GLY A 40 0.81 -20.21 10.32
N LEU A 41 1.95 -19.61 10.70
CA LEU A 41 2.91 -19.01 9.79
C LEU A 41 4.24 -19.78 9.78
N ALA A 42 4.90 -19.76 8.62
CA ALA A 42 6.30 -20.14 8.47
C ALA A 42 7.18 -18.89 8.40
N ALA A 43 8.42 -19.01 8.87
CA ALA A 43 9.40 -17.95 8.66
C ALA A 43 9.72 -17.84 7.15
N PRO A 44 9.72 -16.62 6.60
CA PRO A 44 10.05 -16.42 5.20
C PRO A 44 11.55 -16.70 4.93
N PRO A 45 11.93 -16.88 3.64
CA PRO A 45 13.33 -16.97 3.26
C PRO A 45 14.18 -15.84 3.84
N GLY A 46 15.43 -16.14 4.17
CA GLY A 46 16.40 -15.13 4.64
C GLY A 46 16.85 -14.21 3.51
N ASP A 47 16.98 -14.76 2.30
CA ASP A 47 17.35 -14.00 1.11
C ASP A 47 16.11 -13.28 0.52
N PRO A 48 16.15 -11.94 0.42
CA PRO A 48 15.07 -11.18 -0.22
C PRO A 48 14.81 -11.57 -1.67
N ALA A 49 15.82 -12.04 -2.41
CA ALA A 49 15.68 -12.47 -3.80
C ALA A 49 14.86 -13.76 -3.91
N GLU A 50 15.10 -14.75 -3.05
CA GLU A 50 14.29 -15.97 -2.98
C GLU A 50 12.83 -15.64 -2.63
N HIS A 51 12.62 -14.75 -1.67
CA HIS A 51 11.28 -14.34 -1.25
C HIS A 51 10.55 -13.61 -2.39
N ALA A 52 11.23 -12.69 -3.09
CA ALA A 52 10.68 -11.99 -4.26
C ALA A 52 10.31 -12.97 -5.39
N ALA A 53 11.15 -13.99 -5.63
CA ALA A 53 10.88 -15.01 -6.64
C ALA A 53 9.56 -15.75 -6.40
N LEU A 54 9.23 -16.06 -5.14
CA LEU A 54 7.95 -16.67 -4.77
C LEU A 54 6.77 -15.76 -5.10
N LEU A 55 6.87 -14.46 -4.80
CA LEU A 55 5.81 -13.49 -5.13
C LEU A 55 5.64 -13.38 -6.65
N VAL A 56 6.73 -13.20 -7.39
CA VAL A 56 6.71 -13.09 -8.85
C VAL A 56 6.15 -14.36 -9.50
N GLN A 57 6.46 -15.54 -8.96
CA GLN A 57 5.89 -16.80 -9.46
C GLN A 57 4.37 -16.82 -9.30
N GLN A 58 3.85 -16.44 -8.15
CA GLN A 58 2.41 -16.37 -7.90
C GLN A 58 1.72 -15.31 -8.78
N MET A 59 2.32 -14.12 -8.92
CA MET A 59 1.83 -13.08 -9.82
C MET A 59 1.68 -13.59 -11.26
N ARG A 60 2.73 -14.26 -11.78
CA ARG A 60 2.70 -14.85 -13.14
C ARG A 60 1.59 -15.88 -13.29
N HIS A 61 1.39 -16.74 -12.28
CA HIS A 61 0.34 -17.75 -12.31
C HIS A 61 -1.06 -17.12 -12.44
N HIS A 62 -1.25 -15.92 -11.89
CA HIS A 62 -2.52 -15.19 -11.92
C HIS A 62 -2.57 -14.06 -12.98
N GLY A 63 -1.62 -14.04 -13.92
CA GLY A 63 -1.59 -13.10 -15.03
C GLY A 63 -1.32 -11.66 -14.60
N VAL A 64 -0.59 -11.45 -13.49
CA VAL A 64 -0.19 -10.11 -13.03
C VAL A 64 1.25 -9.85 -13.46
N ASP A 65 1.45 -8.77 -14.19
CA ASP A 65 2.73 -8.45 -14.82
C ASP A 65 3.69 -7.78 -13.85
N ARG A 66 3.20 -6.82 -13.07
CA ARG A 66 3.99 -6.02 -12.12
C ARG A 66 3.22 -5.77 -10.84
N ALA A 67 3.94 -5.47 -9.76
CA ALA A 67 3.35 -5.04 -8.49
C ALA A 67 4.19 -3.99 -7.78
N VAL A 68 3.53 -3.11 -7.05
CA VAL A 68 4.19 -2.27 -6.05
C VAL A 68 4.40 -3.09 -4.79
N LEU A 69 5.63 -3.09 -4.29
CA LEU A 69 6.05 -3.79 -3.08
C LEU A 69 6.27 -2.78 -1.97
N PHE A 70 5.44 -2.85 -0.95
CA PHE A 70 5.49 -1.94 0.20
C PHE A 70 6.53 -2.37 1.24
N THR A 71 7.20 -1.40 1.83
CA THR A 71 7.83 -1.61 3.12
C THR A 71 6.75 -1.72 4.19
N SER A 72 6.84 -2.72 5.07
CA SER A 72 5.80 -3.00 6.07
C SER A 72 6.09 -2.37 7.43
N LEU A 73 7.33 -1.92 7.64
CA LEU A 73 7.81 -1.12 8.77
C LEU A 73 8.98 -0.24 8.34
N PRO A 74 9.14 0.96 8.93
CA PRO A 74 10.36 1.75 8.77
C PRO A 74 11.59 0.93 9.19
N GLY A 75 12.60 0.85 8.30
CA GLY A 75 13.81 0.03 8.45
C GLY A 75 13.88 -1.18 7.50
N GLU A 76 12.78 -1.58 6.85
CA GLU A 76 12.74 -2.69 5.88
C GLU A 76 13.21 -2.29 4.47
N GLN A 77 13.47 -1.03 4.19
CA GLN A 77 13.68 -0.47 2.86
C GLN A 77 14.80 -1.18 2.06
N ALA A 78 15.93 -1.47 2.70
CA ALA A 78 17.03 -2.17 2.03
C ALA A 78 16.64 -3.59 1.60
N THR A 79 15.82 -4.27 2.39
CA THR A 79 15.29 -5.61 2.06
C THR A 79 14.34 -5.55 0.88
N VAL A 80 13.41 -4.58 0.87
CA VAL A 80 12.47 -4.35 -0.24
C VAL A 80 13.23 -3.97 -1.52
N ALA A 81 14.21 -3.07 -1.42
CA ALA A 81 15.03 -2.69 -2.57
C ALA A 81 15.80 -3.88 -3.17
N ALA A 82 16.36 -4.77 -2.33
CA ALA A 82 17.02 -5.99 -2.79
C ALA A 82 16.06 -6.94 -3.50
N ALA A 83 14.85 -7.13 -2.96
CA ALA A 83 13.78 -7.90 -3.58
C ALA A 83 13.36 -7.33 -4.94
N CYS A 84 13.18 -6.02 -5.02
CA CYS A 84 12.83 -5.34 -6.27
C CYS A 84 13.93 -5.49 -7.33
N LYS A 85 15.19 -5.29 -6.94
CA LYS A 85 16.35 -5.47 -7.83
C LYS A 85 16.41 -6.89 -8.42
N ALA A 86 16.11 -7.91 -7.62
CA ALA A 86 16.12 -9.30 -8.05
C ALA A 86 14.92 -9.68 -8.94
N SER A 87 13.87 -8.86 -9.00
CA SER A 87 12.62 -9.18 -9.67
C SER A 87 12.62 -8.91 -11.19
N ALA A 88 13.70 -8.45 -11.78
CA ALA A 88 13.81 -8.05 -13.18
C ALA A 88 12.73 -7.02 -13.59
N GLY A 89 12.49 -6.00 -12.75
CA GLY A 89 11.54 -4.92 -13.01
C GLY A 89 10.06 -5.27 -12.78
N ARG A 90 9.77 -6.44 -12.22
CA ARG A 90 8.37 -6.84 -11.90
C ARG A 90 7.86 -6.27 -10.59
N LEU A 91 8.75 -5.97 -9.66
CA LEU A 91 8.42 -5.36 -8.38
C LEU A 91 9.02 -3.95 -8.31
N ILE A 92 8.21 -3.00 -7.90
CA ILE A 92 8.58 -1.59 -7.71
C ILE A 92 8.39 -1.26 -6.23
N GLY A 93 9.48 -0.92 -5.53
CA GLY A 93 9.44 -0.69 -4.08
C GLY A 93 8.97 0.71 -3.72
N TYR A 94 8.20 0.81 -2.64
CA TYR A 94 7.88 2.07 -1.96
C TYR A 94 8.54 2.10 -0.59
N THR A 95 8.76 3.30 -0.03
CA THR A 95 9.37 3.50 1.28
C THR A 95 8.36 3.97 2.30
N MET A 96 8.21 3.23 3.40
CA MET A 96 7.42 3.68 4.56
C MET A 96 8.20 4.68 5.38
N VAL A 97 7.59 5.81 5.65
CA VAL A 97 8.18 6.90 6.42
C VAL A 97 7.38 7.12 7.71
N ASN A 98 8.10 7.25 8.83
CA ASN A 98 7.54 7.87 10.04
C ASN A 98 8.04 9.32 10.11
N PRO A 99 7.23 10.33 9.75
CA PRO A 99 7.67 11.72 9.69
C PRO A 99 8.16 12.27 11.04
N ARG A 100 7.78 11.62 12.15
CA ARG A 100 8.18 12.01 13.50
C ARG A 100 9.59 11.55 13.90
N ALA A 101 10.23 10.70 13.11
CA ALA A 101 11.61 10.31 13.35
C ALA A 101 12.56 11.41 12.84
N ALA A 102 13.59 11.72 13.62
CA ALA A 102 14.48 12.85 13.33
C ALA A 102 15.27 12.69 12.01
N ASP A 103 15.52 11.47 11.61
CA ASP A 103 16.26 11.10 10.39
C ASP A 103 15.36 10.70 9.21
N ALA A 104 14.04 10.85 9.35
CA ALA A 104 13.07 10.36 8.36
C ALA A 104 13.26 10.98 6.97
N LEU A 105 13.49 12.30 6.88
CA LEU A 105 13.63 12.97 5.58
C LEU A 105 14.94 12.61 4.86
N PRO A 106 16.12 12.62 5.51
CA PRO A 106 17.35 12.09 4.91
C PRO A 106 17.24 10.63 4.46
N LEU A 107 16.59 9.78 5.27
CA LEU A 107 16.39 8.36 4.90
C LEU A 107 15.47 8.22 3.69
N ALA A 108 14.34 8.92 3.64
CA ALA A 108 13.45 8.92 2.48
C ALA A 108 14.17 9.39 1.20
N HIS A 109 14.98 10.45 1.29
CA HIS A 109 15.79 10.90 0.17
C HIS A 109 16.75 9.81 -0.33
N ARG A 110 17.51 9.19 0.57
CA ARG A 110 18.41 8.06 0.24
C ARG A 110 17.63 6.91 -0.41
N ASP A 111 16.47 6.55 0.14
CA ASP A 111 15.68 5.42 -0.34
C ASP A 111 15.21 5.63 -1.79
N LEU A 112 14.87 6.87 -2.15
CA LEU A 112 14.48 7.20 -3.53
C LEU A 112 15.69 7.29 -4.47
N THR A 113 16.82 7.86 -4.01
CA THR A 113 17.98 8.15 -4.89
C THR A 113 19.01 7.03 -4.98
N GLU A 114 19.24 6.29 -3.88
CA GLU A 114 20.27 5.26 -3.80
C GLU A 114 19.69 3.84 -3.85
N LEU A 115 18.54 3.61 -3.18
CA LEU A 115 17.88 2.30 -3.18
C LEU A 115 16.93 2.11 -4.37
N GLY A 116 16.59 3.19 -5.10
CA GLY A 116 15.74 3.15 -6.29
C GLY A 116 14.26 2.87 -5.98
N LEU A 117 13.80 3.18 -4.76
CA LEU A 117 12.38 3.09 -4.43
C LEU A 117 11.60 4.20 -5.14
N ARG A 118 10.36 3.92 -5.54
CA ARG A 118 9.60 4.74 -6.48
C ARG A 118 8.29 5.29 -5.91
N GLY A 119 8.18 5.41 -4.58
CA GLY A 119 7.03 6.00 -3.90
C GLY A 119 7.28 6.14 -2.40
N ILE A 120 6.51 7.03 -1.76
CA ILE A 120 6.54 7.24 -0.31
C ILE A 120 5.23 6.73 0.29
N GLU A 121 5.31 6.00 1.39
CA GLU A 121 4.17 5.50 2.14
C GLU A 121 4.05 6.23 3.49
N LEU A 122 2.90 6.81 3.73
CA LEU A 122 2.54 7.49 4.96
C LEU A 122 1.38 6.78 5.65
N PHE A 123 1.53 6.53 6.95
CA PHE A 123 0.52 5.88 7.79
C PHE A 123 0.13 6.80 8.95
N PRO A 124 -0.73 7.81 8.73
CA PRO A 124 -1.06 8.83 9.74
C PRO A 124 -1.58 8.24 11.05
N ALA A 125 -2.48 7.25 11.00
CA ALA A 125 -2.99 6.59 12.20
C ALA A 125 -1.92 5.79 12.96
N MET A 126 -0.99 5.14 12.25
CA MET A 126 0.10 4.35 12.85
C MET A 126 1.12 5.23 13.56
N HIS A 127 1.52 6.31 12.91
CA HIS A 127 2.59 7.20 13.38
C HIS A 127 2.05 8.47 14.10
N ARG A 128 0.72 8.63 14.18
CA ARG A 128 0.01 9.69 14.94
C ARG A 128 0.37 11.10 14.48
N PHE A 129 0.20 11.40 13.21
CA PHE A 129 0.41 12.73 12.64
C PHE A 129 -0.75 13.15 11.73
N ASP A 130 -0.93 14.45 11.58
CA ASP A 130 -1.85 15.03 10.62
C ASP A 130 -1.20 15.07 9.23
N PRO A 131 -1.80 14.52 8.17
CA PRO A 131 -1.22 14.58 6.83
C PRO A 131 -1.14 16.00 6.23
N SER A 132 -1.76 16.99 6.85
CA SER A 132 -1.63 18.41 6.50
C SER A 132 -0.78 19.23 7.47
N ASP A 133 -0.01 18.59 8.34
CA ASP A 133 0.96 19.30 9.19
C ASP A 133 2.14 19.80 8.34
N GLU A 134 2.14 21.11 8.07
CA GLU A 134 3.09 21.76 7.17
C GLU A 134 4.55 21.55 7.64
N SER A 135 4.80 21.66 8.94
CA SER A 135 6.14 21.56 9.49
C SER A 135 6.69 20.14 9.47
N LEU A 136 5.81 19.16 9.58
CA LEU A 136 6.18 17.75 9.74
C LEU A 136 6.17 16.97 8.43
N VAL A 137 5.17 17.19 7.58
CA VAL A 137 4.90 16.30 6.42
C VAL A 137 5.19 16.95 5.07
N TYR A 138 5.04 18.28 4.93
CA TYR A 138 5.27 18.97 3.65
C TYR A 138 6.68 18.75 3.07
N PRO A 139 7.77 18.65 3.85
CA PRO A 139 9.09 18.31 3.29
C PRO A 139 9.11 16.97 2.51
N PHE A 140 8.27 16.00 2.88
CA PHE A 140 8.15 14.73 2.15
C PHE A 140 7.33 14.88 0.86
N TYR A 141 6.32 15.74 0.83
CA TYR A 141 5.57 16.05 -0.40
C TYR A 141 6.44 16.82 -1.39
N GLU A 142 7.27 17.75 -0.92
CA GLU A 142 8.25 18.43 -1.75
C GLU A 142 9.30 17.44 -2.30
N LEU A 143 9.77 16.50 -1.48
CA LEU A 143 10.67 15.44 -1.91
C LEU A 143 10.01 14.58 -3.00
N ALA A 144 8.77 14.13 -2.78
CA ALA A 144 8.01 13.35 -3.74
C ALA A 144 7.81 14.10 -5.07
N SER A 145 7.49 15.39 -5.01
CA SER A 145 7.34 16.26 -6.18
C SER A 145 8.64 16.36 -6.98
N ARG A 146 9.77 16.61 -6.30
CA ARG A 146 11.10 16.69 -6.96
C ARG A 146 11.54 15.36 -7.56
N SER A 147 11.20 14.25 -6.92
CA SER A 147 11.54 12.89 -7.36
C SER A 147 10.53 12.31 -8.36
N CYS A 148 9.46 13.04 -8.67
CA CYS A 148 8.37 12.58 -9.54
C CYS A 148 7.78 11.21 -9.11
N VAL A 149 7.58 11.00 -7.81
CA VAL A 149 7.02 9.77 -7.24
C VAL A 149 5.69 10.03 -6.55
N PRO A 150 4.76 9.07 -6.54
CA PRO A 150 3.51 9.20 -5.79
C PRO A 150 3.72 9.09 -4.27
N VAL A 151 2.74 9.60 -3.53
CA VAL A 151 2.65 9.45 -2.07
C VAL A 151 1.39 8.66 -1.74
N PHE A 152 1.59 7.47 -1.19
CA PHE A 152 0.50 6.68 -0.63
C PHE A 152 0.21 7.17 0.80
N VAL A 153 -1.06 7.45 1.10
CA VAL A 153 -1.50 7.90 2.43
C VAL A 153 -2.59 6.96 2.94
N HIS A 154 -2.24 6.15 3.95
CA HIS A 154 -3.20 5.23 4.52
C HIS A 154 -4.33 5.98 5.25
N VAL A 155 -5.56 5.72 4.86
CA VAL A 155 -6.79 6.28 5.44
C VAL A 155 -7.73 5.17 5.90
N GLY A 156 -8.75 5.53 6.68
CA GLY A 156 -9.76 4.60 7.14
C GLY A 156 -9.26 3.61 8.20
N LEU A 157 -9.90 2.47 8.29
CA LEU A 157 -9.63 1.45 9.32
C LEU A 157 -8.25 0.82 9.16
N LEU A 158 -7.36 1.08 10.11
CA LEU A 158 -6.05 0.44 10.20
C LEU A 158 -6.04 -0.64 11.29
N ARG A 159 -5.95 -1.90 10.89
CA ARG A 159 -5.90 -3.04 11.79
C ARG A 159 -4.91 -4.10 11.32
N VAL A 160 -3.83 -4.30 12.04
CA VAL A 160 -2.83 -5.32 11.74
C VAL A 160 -3.12 -6.59 12.53
N LYS A 161 -3.96 -7.47 11.96
CA LYS A 161 -4.39 -8.74 12.61
C LYS A 161 -3.23 -9.63 13.06
N LEU A 162 -2.09 -9.56 12.38
CA LEU A 162 -0.90 -10.33 12.79
C LEU A 162 -0.41 -9.91 14.17
N ARG A 163 -0.35 -8.59 14.45
CA ARG A 163 0.07 -8.10 15.78
C ARG A 163 -0.87 -8.62 16.89
N GLU A 164 -2.18 -8.61 16.62
CA GLU A 164 -3.17 -9.15 17.57
C GLU A 164 -2.94 -10.63 17.82
N LYS A 165 -2.74 -11.44 16.77
CA LYS A 165 -2.44 -12.88 16.89
C LYS A 165 -1.15 -13.15 17.67
N LEU A 166 -0.16 -12.26 17.55
CA LEU A 166 1.09 -12.33 18.31
C LEU A 166 0.98 -11.74 19.72
N GLY A 167 -0.20 -11.30 20.15
CA GLY A 167 -0.42 -10.67 21.47
C GLY A 167 0.27 -9.31 21.60
N MET A 168 0.47 -8.59 20.49
CA MET A 168 1.11 -7.27 20.46
C MET A 168 0.07 -6.16 20.36
N ALA A 169 0.27 -5.06 21.06
CA ALA A 169 -0.59 -3.89 20.97
C ALA A 169 -0.57 -3.27 19.55
N CYS A 170 -1.72 -2.72 19.14
CA CYS A 170 -1.90 -1.89 17.95
C CYS A 170 -2.24 -0.46 18.41
N PRO A 171 -1.25 0.35 18.83
CA PRO A 171 -1.49 1.65 19.45
C PRO A 171 -1.79 2.75 18.43
N TYR A 172 -2.58 2.40 17.39
CA TYR A 172 -2.92 3.30 16.30
C TYR A 172 -3.99 4.32 16.73
N ASP A 173 -3.89 5.54 16.22
CA ASP A 173 -4.84 6.60 16.51
C ASP A 173 -5.69 6.91 15.27
N MET A 174 -6.89 6.35 15.25
CA MET A 174 -7.83 6.47 14.12
C MET A 174 -8.31 7.89 13.85
N ARG A 175 -8.09 8.85 14.77
CA ARG A 175 -8.40 10.27 14.54
C ARG A 175 -7.59 10.87 13.38
N TYR A 176 -6.46 10.25 13.03
CA TYR A 176 -5.61 10.66 11.91
C TYR A 176 -5.92 9.92 10.60
N SER A 177 -6.93 9.06 10.56
CA SER A 177 -7.25 8.24 9.38
C SER A 177 -8.36 8.81 8.50
N ASP A 178 -8.89 10.00 8.80
CA ASP A 178 -9.90 10.67 7.98
C ASP A 178 -9.27 11.18 6.67
N PRO A 179 -9.78 10.75 5.48
CA PRO A 179 -9.28 11.22 4.19
C PRO A 179 -9.33 12.74 4.03
N LEU A 180 -10.33 13.42 4.59
CA LEU A 180 -10.48 14.87 4.45
C LEU A 180 -9.35 15.68 5.11
N ARG A 181 -8.60 15.08 6.04
CA ARG A 181 -7.37 15.69 6.59
C ARG A 181 -6.29 15.91 5.54
N LEU A 182 -6.31 15.17 4.43
CA LEU A 182 -5.36 15.34 3.33
C LEU A 182 -5.74 16.52 2.38
N HIS A 183 -6.95 17.07 2.48
CA HIS A 183 -7.47 18.02 1.50
C HIS A 183 -6.54 19.23 1.29
N ARG A 184 -6.12 19.87 2.39
CA ARG A 184 -5.24 21.03 2.30
C ARG A 184 -3.88 20.68 1.66
N ALA A 185 -3.25 19.58 2.09
CA ALA A 185 -1.99 19.13 1.54
C ALA A 185 -2.08 18.82 0.05
N ALA A 186 -3.18 18.17 -0.39
CA ALA A 186 -3.41 17.89 -1.80
C ALA A 186 -3.59 19.17 -2.64
N ALA A 187 -4.26 20.18 -2.09
CA ALA A 187 -4.40 21.49 -2.74
C ALA A 187 -3.08 22.25 -2.83
N ASP A 188 -2.29 22.25 -1.75
CA ASP A 188 -1.00 22.95 -1.67
C ASP A 188 0.09 22.28 -2.53
N HIS A 189 -0.04 20.96 -2.82
CA HIS A 189 0.93 20.20 -3.60
C HIS A 189 0.31 19.59 -4.88
N PRO A 190 -0.16 20.41 -5.85
CA PRO A 190 -0.91 19.91 -7.02
C PRO A 190 -0.08 19.04 -7.98
N LYS A 191 1.25 19.02 -7.85
CA LYS A 191 2.16 18.15 -8.63
C LYS A 191 2.40 16.79 -7.99
N VAL A 192 1.99 16.58 -6.75
CA VAL A 192 2.10 15.29 -6.06
C VAL A 192 0.86 14.47 -6.34
N ASN A 193 1.03 13.25 -6.82
CA ASN A 193 -0.06 12.28 -6.91
C ASN A 193 -0.21 11.56 -5.57
N PHE A 194 -1.34 11.76 -4.90
CA PHE A 194 -1.68 11.06 -3.67
C PHE A 194 -2.50 9.82 -3.98
N ILE A 195 -2.22 8.71 -3.30
CA ILE A 195 -2.96 7.44 -3.46
C ILE A 195 -3.60 7.08 -2.12
N LEU A 196 -4.94 6.97 -2.11
CA LEU A 196 -5.71 6.48 -0.97
C LEU A 196 -5.97 4.98 -1.13
N PRO A 197 -5.74 4.13 -0.10
CA PRO A 197 -5.98 2.70 -0.21
C PRO A 197 -7.43 2.29 0.00
N HIS A 198 -7.73 1.05 -0.47
CA HIS A 198 -8.84 0.23 -0.02
C HIS A 198 -10.23 0.89 -0.18
N LEU A 199 -10.42 1.67 -1.26
CA LEU A 199 -11.66 2.43 -1.49
C LEU A 199 -12.03 3.33 -0.28
N GLY A 200 -11.01 3.85 0.43
CA GLY A 200 -11.18 4.68 1.64
C GLY A 200 -11.35 3.90 2.95
N CYS A 201 -11.32 2.55 2.91
CA CYS A 201 -11.29 1.65 4.08
C CYS A 201 -12.28 2.02 5.21
N GLY A 202 -13.56 2.18 4.87
CA GLY A 202 -14.61 2.57 5.81
C GLY A 202 -15.01 4.06 5.76
N ASN A 203 -14.17 4.90 5.16
CA ASN A 203 -14.43 6.33 4.93
C ASN A 203 -14.67 6.60 3.42
N LEU A 204 -15.47 5.74 2.75
CA LEU A 204 -15.72 5.83 1.31
C LEU A 204 -16.29 7.20 0.90
N ARG A 205 -17.22 7.75 1.68
CA ARG A 205 -17.82 9.06 1.42
C ARG A 205 -16.78 10.18 1.48
N GLU A 206 -15.97 10.20 2.51
CA GLU A 206 -14.91 11.20 2.74
C GLU A 206 -13.82 11.08 1.66
N ALA A 207 -13.46 9.87 1.28
CA ALA A 207 -12.53 9.61 0.17
C ALA A 207 -13.11 10.11 -1.17
N ALA A 208 -14.40 9.85 -1.44
CA ALA A 208 -15.07 10.34 -2.63
C ALA A 208 -15.15 11.88 -2.67
N MET A 209 -15.47 12.53 -1.54
CA MET A 209 -15.47 13.99 -1.45
C MET A 209 -14.07 14.57 -1.74
N LEU A 210 -13.02 13.96 -1.20
CA LEU A 210 -11.64 14.36 -1.46
C LEU A 210 -11.25 14.16 -2.93
N GLY A 211 -11.61 13.02 -3.52
CA GLY A 211 -11.35 12.72 -4.93
C GLY A 211 -12.05 13.65 -5.90
N ALA A 212 -13.29 14.05 -5.57
CA ALA A 212 -14.04 15.04 -6.35
C ALA A 212 -13.43 16.46 -6.25
N ALA A 213 -12.86 16.81 -5.09
CA ALA A 213 -12.27 18.13 -4.84
C ALA A 213 -10.83 18.26 -5.36
N CYS A 214 -10.05 17.17 -5.37
CA CYS A 214 -8.61 17.21 -5.64
C CYS A 214 -8.25 16.30 -6.84
N PRO A 215 -7.90 16.85 -8.01
CA PRO A 215 -7.63 16.07 -9.23
C PRO A 215 -6.33 15.24 -9.15
N ASN A 216 -5.44 15.53 -8.23
CA ASN A 216 -4.20 14.81 -7.97
C ASN A 216 -4.34 13.71 -6.89
N VAL A 217 -5.57 13.41 -6.46
CA VAL A 217 -5.86 12.29 -5.55
C VAL A 217 -6.40 11.12 -6.35
N HIS A 218 -5.81 9.96 -6.12
CA HIS A 218 -6.14 8.65 -6.69
C HIS A 218 -6.64 7.72 -5.59
N ILE A 219 -7.32 6.64 -5.98
CA ILE A 219 -7.79 5.62 -5.03
C ILE A 219 -7.45 4.22 -5.53
N ASP A 220 -7.03 3.33 -4.65
CA ASP A 220 -6.84 1.92 -4.99
C ASP A 220 -7.97 1.02 -4.47
N THR A 221 -8.10 -0.14 -5.10
CA THR A 221 -9.15 -1.12 -4.83
C THR A 221 -8.69 -2.27 -3.93
N SER A 222 -7.48 -2.17 -3.38
CA SER A 222 -6.83 -3.24 -2.63
C SER A 222 -7.60 -3.69 -1.38
N SER A 223 -7.13 -4.79 -0.73
CA SER A 223 -7.74 -5.36 0.47
C SER A 223 -8.97 -6.23 0.24
N SER A 224 -9.29 -7.03 1.25
CA SER A 224 -10.45 -7.92 1.28
C SER A 224 -11.79 -7.22 1.49
N ASN A 225 -11.80 -5.91 1.58
CA ASN A 225 -13.00 -5.07 1.76
C ASN A 225 -13.91 -5.48 2.95
N GLN A 226 -13.34 -6.10 3.99
CA GLN A 226 -14.09 -6.50 5.19
C GLN A 226 -14.71 -5.31 5.93
N TRP A 227 -14.18 -4.11 5.73
CA TRP A 227 -14.73 -2.87 6.26
C TRP A 227 -16.15 -2.58 5.75
N MET A 228 -16.53 -3.08 4.57
CA MET A 228 -17.88 -2.91 4.02
C MET A 228 -18.96 -3.49 4.94
N LYS A 229 -18.61 -4.52 5.75
CA LYS A 229 -19.51 -5.12 6.75
C LYS A 229 -19.79 -4.21 7.96
N LEU A 230 -19.01 -3.14 8.12
CA LEU A 230 -19.17 -2.15 9.19
C LEU A 230 -20.03 -0.96 8.77
N MET A 231 -20.44 -0.89 7.50
CA MET A 231 -21.28 0.19 7.01
C MET A 231 -22.70 0.08 7.55
N PRO A 232 -23.37 1.21 7.83
CA PRO A 232 -24.75 1.22 8.34
C PRO A 232 -25.75 0.50 7.44
N GLU A 233 -25.51 0.55 6.13
CA GLU A 233 -26.30 -0.15 5.11
C GLU A 233 -25.40 -1.17 4.38
N PRO A 234 -25.98 -2.27 3.85
CA PRO A 234 -25.24 -3.23 3.05
C PRO A 234 -24.53 -2.54 1.87
N LEU A 235 -23.19 -2.59 1.89
CA LEU A 235 -22.36 -2.05 0.82
C LEU A 235 -21.73 -3.20 0.04
N THR A 236 -21.90 -3.20 -1.27
CA THR A 236 -21.25 -4.15 -2.18
C THR A 236 -20.05 -3.49 -2.88
N LEU A 237 -19.17 -4.29 -3.47
CA LEU A 237 -18.02 -3.78 -4.21
C LEU A 237 -18.45 -2.98 -5.45
N GLU A 238 -19.49 -3.45 -6.14
CA GLU A 238 -20.08 -2.76 -7.30
C GLU A 238 -20.57 -1.36 -6.92
N ARG A 239 -21.25 -1.26 -5.77
CA ARG A 239 -21.74 0.04 -5.29
C ARG A 239 -20.59 0.96 -4.91
N ALA A 240 -19.56 0.45 -4.25
CA ALA A 240 -18.36 1.21 -3.90
C ALA A 240 -17.62 1.67 -5.17
N MET A 241 -17.50 0.80 -6.18
CA MET A 241 -16.91 1.13 -7.47
C MET A 241 -17.71 2.22 -8.20
N ALA A 242 -19.02 2.16 -8.20
CA ALA A 242 -19.85 3.20 -8.81
C ALA A 242 -19.62 4.58 -8.16
N VAL A 243 -19.51 4.64 -6.83
CA VAL A 243 -19.18 5.88 -6.10
C VAL A 243 -17.77 6.37 -6.47
N CYS A 244 -16.80 5.47 -6.56
CA CYS A 244 -15.42 5.86 -6.93
C CYS A 244 -15.34 6.32 -8.40
N LEU A 245 -16.08 5.69 -9.31
CA LEU A 245 -16.14 6.12 -10.72
C LEU A 245 -16.72 7.52 -10.86
N GLU A 246 -17.76 7.85 -10.09
CA GLU A 246 -18.33 9.19 -10.08
C GLU A 246 -17.35 10.24 -9.53
N ALA A 247 -16.62 9.93 -8.44
CA ALA A 247 -15.78 10.89 -7.75
C ALA A 247 -14.39 11.05 -8.41
N PHE A 248 -13.80 9.95 -8.89
CA PHE A 248 -12.40 9.90 -9.40
C PHE A 248 -12.35 9.74 -10.91
N GLY A 249 -13.40 9.25 -11.53
CA GLY A 249 -13.38 8.78 -12.91
C GLY A 249 -12.44 7.57 -13.10
N PRO A 250 -12.48 6.89 -14.25
CA PRO A 250 -11.68 5.69 -14.49
C PRO A 250 -10.16 5.95 -14.53
N ASN A 251 -9.74 7.20 -14.73
CA ASN A 251 -8.32 7.57 -14.86
C ASN A 251 -7.58 7.69 -13.53
N ARG A 252 -8.28 7.65 -12.37
CA ARG A 252 -7.71 7.83 -11.04
C ARG A 252 -8.01 6.69 -10.08
N ILE A 253 -8.52 5.56 -10.58
CA ILE A 253 -8.71 4.32 -9.83
C ILE A 253 -7.59 3.37 -10.19
N LEU A 254 -6.99 2.71 -9.19
CA LEU A 254 -5.87 1.79 -9.34
C LEU A 254 -6.27 0.40 -8.86
N PHE A 255 -5.96 -0.62 -9.63
CA PHE A 255 -6.08 -2.00 -9.17
C PHE A 255 -5.04 -2.30 -8.08
N GLY A 256 -5.44 -2.91 -6.98
CA GLY A 256 -4.57 -3.39 -5.92
C GLY A 256 -5.15 -4.61 -5.20
N THR A 257 -4.31 -5.44 -4.59
CA THR A 257 -4.76 -6.65 -3.88
C THR A 257 -4.44 -6.68 -2.40
N ASP A 258 -3.46 -5.93 -1.91
CA ASP A 258 -2.92 -6.06 -0.55
C ASP A 258 -2.38 -7.50 -0.29
N SER A 259 -1.81 -8.10 -1.33
CA SER A 259 -1.28 -9.47 -1.30
C SER A 259 0.03 -9.57 -0.53
N SER A 260 0.30 -10.77 -0.01
CA SER A 260 1.61 -11.14 0.51
C SER A 260 1.88 -12.60 0.18
N VAL A 261 3.13 -12.99 -0.12
CA VAL A 261 3.47 -14.40 -0.34
C VAL A 261 3.13 -15.23 0.89
N LEU A 262 3.57 -14.75 2.03
CA LEU A 262 3.31 -15.33 3.34
C LEU A 262 2.57 -14.29 4.19
N PRO A 263 1.51 -14.66 4.90
CA PRO A 263 0.99 -16.04 5.10
C PRO A 263 -0.10 -16.47 4.11
N ARG A 264 -0.62 -15.57 3.27
CA ARG A 264 -1.90 -15.78 2.56
C ARG A 264 -1.73 -16.18 1.09
N GLY A 265 -0.53 -16.00 0.53
CA GLY A 265 -0.31 -16.08 -0.91
C GLY A 265 -0.84 -14.84 -1.65
N TYR A 266 -0.71 -14.85 -2.97
CA TYR A 266 -1.28 -13.82 -3.82
C TYR A 266 -2.82 -13.91 -3.81
N ARG A 267 -3.49 -12.79 -3.61
CA ARG A 267 -4.94 -12.68 -3.44
C ARG A 267 -5.64 -12.49 -4.80
N TYR A 268 -5.59 -13.53 -5.63
CA TYR A 268 -6.29 -13.53 -6.92
C TYR A 268 -7.82 -13.37 -6.77
N ASP A 269 -8.38 -13.80 -5.66
CA ASP A 269 -9.79 -13.64 -5.32
C ASP A 269 -10.23 -12.17 -5.28
N ILE A 270 -9.33 -11.25 -4.90
CA ILE A 270 -9.58 -9.80 -4.92
C ILE A 270 -9.60 -9.30 -6.36
N LYS A 271 -8.66 -9.76 -7.20
CA LYS A 271 -8.63 -9.43 -8.62
C LYS A 271 -9.92 -9.87 -9.32
N GLU A 272 -10.33 -11.13 -9.13
CA GLU A 272 -11.58 -11.68 -9.72
C GLU A 272 -12.80 -10.90 -9.24
N SER A 273 -12.89 -10.59 -7.94
CA SER A 273 -13.99 -9.79 -7.39
C SER A 273 -14.06 -8.39 -8.00
N LEU A 274 -12.91 -7.76 -8.25
CA LEU A 274 -12.87 -6.46 -8.92
C LEU A 274 -13.30 -6.56 -10.39
N GLU A 275 -12.85 -7.59 -11.11
CA GLU A 275 -13.25 -7.81 -12.51
C GLU A 275 -14.76 -7.97 -12.62
N LEU A 276 -15.38 -8.75 -11.73
CA LEU A 276 -16.85 -8.91 -11.67
C LEU A 276 -17.54 -7.58 -11.31
N ALA A 277 -17.01 -6.82 -10.38
CA ALA A 277 -17.58 -5.51 -10.02
C ALA A 277 -17.50 -4.51 -11.19
N MET A 278 -16.41 -4.50 -11.95
CA MET A 278 -16.28 -3.67 -13.16
C MET A 278 -17.26 -4.11 -14.27
N GLU A 279 -17.58 -5.41 -14.36
CA GLU A 279 -18.63 -5.90 -15.25
C GLU A 279 -20.01 -5.42 -14.83
N ALA A 280 -20.31 -5.54 -13.55
CA ALA A 280 -21.61 -5.16 -13.00
C ALA A 280 -21.93 -3.66 -13.16
N VAL A 281 -20.89 -2.81 -13.19
CA VAL A 281 -21.03 -1.37 -13.48
C VAL A 281 -20.85 -1.02 -14.97
N GLU A 282 -20.86 -2.03 -15.84
CA GLU A 282 -20.79 -1.90 -17.31
C GLU A 282 -19.57 -1.10 -17.82
N LEU A 283 -18.44 -1.23 -17.13
CA LEU A 283 -17.22 -0.49 -17.50
C LEU A 283 -16.62 -1.04 -18.80
N GLY A 284 -16.34 -0.15 -19.76
CA GLY A 284 -15.76 -0.51 -21.05
C GLY A 284 -14.32 -1.04 -20.96
N ALA A 285 -13.88 -1.77 -21.98
CA ALA A 285 -12.58 -2.43 -22.01
C ALA A 285 -11.41 -1.46 -21.85
N GLU A 286 -11.48 -0.26 -22.43
CA GLU A 286 -10.45 0.77 -22.29
C GLU A 286 -10.28 1.22 -20.84
N ASP A 287 -11.39 1.53 -20.16
CA ASP A 287 -11.36 2.01 -18.77
C ASP A 287 -10.97 0.89 -17.80
N ARG A 288 -11.38 -0.36 -18.06
CA ARG A 288 -10.86 -1.53 -17.33
C ARG A 288 -9.34 -1.64 -17.46
N GLY A 289 -8.79 -1.46 -18.67
CA GLY A 289 -7.35 -1.48 -18.91
C GLY A 289 -6.61 -0.38 -18.14
N LYS A 290 -7.19 0.83 -18.05
CA LYS A 290 -6.64 1.93 -17.25
C LYS A 290 -6.59 1.54 -15.77
N ILE A 291 -7.69 1.04 -15.20
CA ILE A 291 -7.78 0.66 -13.79
C ILE A 291 -6.84 -0.50 -13.47
N MET A 292 -6.82 -1.54 -14.32
CA MET A 292 -6.06 -2.77 -14.07
C MET A 292 -4.54 -2.59 -14.15
N GLY A 293 -4.05 -1.47 -14.70
CA GLY A 293 -2.59 -1.23 -14.74
C GLY A 293 -2.17 0.07 -15.40
N GLY A 294 -2.88 0.55 -16.42
CA GLY A 294 -2.49 1.73 -17.20
C GLY A 294 -2.31 2.99 -16.35
N ASN A 295 -3.19 3.22 -15.37
CA ASN A 295 -3.11 4.38 -14.49
C ASN A 295 -1.86 4.33 -13.60
N LEU A 296 -1.55 3.19 -13.00
CA LEU A 296 -0.37 3.04 -12.15
C LEU A 296 0.92 3.14 -12.96
N ALA A 297 0.96 2.54 -14.16
CA ALA A 297 2.09 2.68 -15.08
C ALA A 297 2.36 4.15 -15.42
N ARG A 298 1.31 4.91 -15.74
CA ARG A 298 1.40 6.36 -16.01
C ARG A 298 1.92 7.12 -14.77
N LEU A 299 1.42 6.84 -13.57
CA LEU A 299 1.88 7.49 -12.33
C LEU A 299 3.36 7.22 -12.04
N LEU A 300 3.85 6.04 -12.40
CA LEU A 300 5.24 5.64 -12.20
C LEU A 300 6.15 5.95 -13.41
N GLY A 301 5.62 6.55 -14.48
CA GLY A 301 6.38 6.81 -15.70
C GLY A 301 6.91 5.53 -16.34
N ILE A 302 6.15 4.43 -16.28
CA ILE A 302 6.49 3.13 -16.85
C ILE A 302 5.71 2.99 -18.16
N ASN A 303 6.41 2.87 -19.27
CA ASN A 303 5.78 2.62 -20.57
C ASN A 303 5.53 1.12 -20.74
N ASP A 304 4.45 0.76 -21.44
CA ASP A 304 4.27 -0.58 -21.99
C ASP A 304 5.27 -0.72 -23.18
N GLU A 305 6.33 -1.51 -22.98
CA GLU A 305 7.15 -2.03 -24.07
C GLU A 305 6.53 -3.28 -24.65
#